data_17e7fdde188208c6e80d2f6078ef5e30
#
_entry.id   17e7fdde188208c6e80d2f6078ef5e30
#
_cell.length_a   1.000
_cell.length_b   1.000
_cell.length_c   1.000
_cell.angle_alpha   90.00
_cell.angle_beta   90.00
_cell.angle_gamma   90.00
#
_symmetry.space_group_name_H-M   'P 1'
#
loop_
_entity.id
_entity.type
_entity.pdbx_description
1 polymer ?
#
loop_
_entity_poly.entity_id
_entity_poly.type
_entity_poly.pdbx_seq_one_letter_code
_entity_poly.pdbx_strand_id
1 'polypeptide(L)'
;ELVAGAFSSTAERSLESGRDLYVPEDRIYGSWEEMLEAESRMPADKRLDFISVVTPNHVHYPVSLAFAQAGFNVACDKPLCHTVEQAMDLVRAAEENDVVFAVTYNYTGYPMVKQARAMVENGELGEIRKVIVEYPQGWLSERVEADGQKQASWRTDPARSGIAGAIGDIGSHSENLMSYITGLQIEALCADITTFVPGRPL
;
A
#
# COMPACT_ATOMS: atom_id res chain seq x y z
N GLU A 1 15.44 -9.47 7.50
CA GLU A 1 14.90 -10.72 8.09
C GLU A 1 13.50 -10.47 8.66
N LEU A 2 12.56 -11.41 8.52
CA LEU A 2 11.25 -11.35 9.16
C LEU A 2 11.39 -11.88 10.60
N VAL A 3 11.20 -11.01 11.57
CA VAL A 3 11.49 -11.34 12.97
C VAL A 3 10.28 -11.26 13.90
N ALA A 4 9.20 -10.60 13.47
CA ALA A 4 7.96 -10.45 14.22
C ALA A 4 6.78 -10.15 13.31
N GLY A 5 5.56 -10.33 13.78
CA GLY A 5 4.39 -9.92 13.02
C GLY A 5 3.04 -10.27 13.63
N ALA A 6 2.02 -9.56 13.14
CA ALA A 6 0.61 -9.89 13.26
C ALA A 6 0.09 -10.25 11.87
N PHE A 7 -0.09 -11.54 11.60
CA PHE A 7 -0.23 -12.08 10.25
C PHE A 7 -1.67 -12.31 9.81
N SER A 8 -2.64 -12.05 10.69
CA SER A 8 -4.06 -12.25 10.40
C SER A 8 -4.95 -11.36 11.27
N SER A 9 -6.22 -11.26 10.90
CA SER A 9 -7.26 -10.60 11.70
C SER A 9 -7.75 -11.43 12.91
N THR A 10 -7.28 -12.67 13.07
CA THR A 10 -7.56 -13.52 14.24
C THR A 10 -6.25 -14.04 14.82
N ALA A 11 -6.18 -14.11 16.15
CA ALA A 11 -4.98 -14.52 16.86
C ALA A 11 -4.53 -15.94 16.50
N GLU A 12 -5.49 -16.89 16.36
CA GLU A 12 -5.19 -18.28 16.00
C GLU A 12 -4.52 -18.38 14.63
N ARG A 13 -5.07 -17.67 13.64
CA ARG A 13 -4.48 -17.64 12.28
C ARG A 13 -3.16 -16.88 12.22
N SER A 14 -3.03 -15.84 13.04
CA SER A 14 -1.76 -15.12 13.14
C SER A 14 -0.65 -16.03 13.65
N LEU A 15 -0.94 -16.80 14.71
CA LEU A 15 -0.01 -17.76 15.28
C LEU A 15 0.37 -18.87 14.28
N GLU A 16 -0.61 -19.44 13.59
CA GLU A 16 -0.37 -20.45 12.55
C GLU A 16 0.51 -19.91 11.44
N SER A 17 0.15 -18.75 10.87
CA SER A 17 0.92 -18.13 9.80
C SER A 17 2.34 -17.73 10.23
N GLY A 18 2.51 -17.23 11.44
CA GLY A 18 3.84 -16.88 11.97
C GLY A 18 4.74 -18.10 12.14
N ARG A 19 4.19 -19.24 12.57
CA ARG A 19 4.91 -20.52 12.62
C ARG A 19 5.33 -21.01 11.24
N ASP A 20 4.44 -20.93 10.26
CA ASP A 20 4.74 -21.31 8.87
C ASP A 20 5.85 -20.43 8.26
N LEU A 21 5.97 -19.19 8.75
CA LEU A 21 7.01 -18.24 8.36
C LEU A 21 8.28 -18.31 9.23
N TYR A 22 8.35 -19.29 10.14
CA TYR A 22 9.48 -19.50 11.05
C TYR A 22 9.79 -18.32 11.98
N VAL A 23 8.77 -17.50 12.31
CA VAL A 23 8.91 -16.43 13.28
C VAL A 23 8.92 -17.02 14.69
N PRO A 24 9.80 -16.54 15.63
CA PRO A 24 9.79 -16.96 17.02
C PRO A 24 8.41 -16.76 17.67
N GLU A 25 7.93 -17.73 18.43
CA GLU A 25 6.57 -17.72 19.00
C GLU A 25 6.29 -16.50 19.89
N ASP A 26 7.29 -16.02 20.61
CA ASP A 26 7.22 -14.82 21.45
C ASP A 26 7.20 -13.50 20.67
N ARG A 27 7.33 -13.57 19.33
CA ARG A 27 7.25 -12.45 18.40
C ARG A 27 6.12 -12.59 17.39
N ILE A 28 5.19 -13.52 17.60
CA ILE A 28 3.95 -13.66 16.82
C ILE A 28 2.81 -13.09 17.65
N TYR A 29 2.21 -12.02 17.17
CA TYR A 29 1.18 -11.25 17.88
C TYR A 29 -0.21 -11.58 17.35
N GLY A 30 -1.21 -11.54 18.22
CA GLY A 30 -2.61 -11.76 17.87
C GLY A 30 -3.23 -10.59 17.11
N SER A 31 -2.71 -9.38 17.34
CA SER A 31 -3.13 -8.16 16.64
C SER A 31 -1.96 -7.20 16.47
N TRP A 32 -2.13 -6.19 15.60
CA TRP A 32 -1.12 -5.15 15.39
C TRP A 32 -0.98 -4.24 16.61
N GLU A 33 -2.03 -4.06 17.42
CA GLU A 33 -2.01 -3.32 18.67
C GLU A 33 -1.11 -3.99 19.71
N GLU A 34 -1.27 -5.32 19.86
CA GLU A 34 -0.39 -6.12 20.73
C GLU A 34 1.06 -6.04 20.26
N MET A 35 1.29 -6.13 18.95
CA MET A 35 2.61 -5.98 18.36
C MET A 35 3.21 -4.61 18.66
N LEU A 36 2.47 -3.52 18.45
CA LEU A 36 2.93 -2.17 18.74
C LEU A 36 3.30 -2.01 20.21
N GLU A 37 2.45 -2.47 21.12
CA GLU A 37 2.69 -2.38 22.56
C GLU A 37 3.94 -3.15 22.98
N ALA A 38 4.10 -4.38 22.50
CA ALA A 38 5.24 -5.23 22.84
C ALA A 38 6.57 -4.66 22.28
N GLU A 39 6.57 -4.31 21.00
CA GLU A 39 7.75 -3.81 20.30
C GLU A 39 8.20 -2.43 20.83
N SER A 40 7.26 -1.57 21.22
CA SER A 40 7.59 -0.26 21.80
C SER A 40 8.26 -0.35 23.18
N ARG A 41 8.10 -1.47 23.88
CA ARG A 41 8.76 -1.73 25.18
C ARG A 41 10.15 -2.36 25.05
N MET A 42 10.50 -2.80 23.86
CA MET A 42 11.80 -3.43 23.63
C MET A 42 12.94 -2.40 23.60
N PRO A 43 14.14 -2.79 24.06
CA PRO A 43 15.34 -2.00 23.84
C PRO A 43 15.55 -1.71 22.34
N ALA A 44 16.11 -0.54 22.02
CA ALA A 44 16.28 -0.08 20.63
C ALA A 44 17.10 -1.04 19.75
N ASP A 45 18.02 -1.80 20.34
CA ASP A 45 18.85 -2.80 19.66
C ASP A 45 18.16 -4.16 19.43
N LYS A 46 16.93 -4.33 19.91
CA LYS A 46 16.15 -5.58 19.81
C LYS A 46 14.79 -5.40 19.14
N ARG A 47 14.27 -4.17 19.11
CA ARG A 47 12.99 -3.87 18.48
C ARG A 47 13.12 -3.92 16.95
N LEU A 48 11.98 -3.88 16.28
CA LEU A 48 11.91 -3.83 14.81
C LEU A 48 12.62 -2.60 14.23
N ASP A 49 13.36 -2.77 13.14
CA ASP A 49 13.92 -1.68 12.34
C ASP A 49 12.82 -0.93 11.57
N PHE A 50 11.84 -1.68 11.05
CA PHE A 50 10.67 -1.15 10.36
C PHE A 50 9.52 -2.16 10.37
N ILE A 51 8.30 -1.68 10.11
CA ILE A 51 7.15 -2.54 9.84
C ILE A 51 6.75 -2.49 8.36
N SER A 52 6.19 -3.61 7.88
CA SER A 52 5.57 -3.68 6.55
C SER A 52 4.07 -3.88 6.69
N VAL A 53 3.27 -2.94 6.17
CA VAL A 53 1.81 -2.98 6.21
C VAL A 53 1.30 -3.44 4.86
N VAL A 54 0.83 -4.70 4.79
CA VAL A 54 0.36 -5.40 3.57
C VAL A 54 -1.08 -5.90 3.72
N THR A 55 -1.89 -5.11 4.37
CA THR A 55 -3.29 -5.40 4.73
C THR A 55 -4.27 -4.89 3.66
N PRO A 56 -5.59 -5.13 3.78
CA PRO A 56 -6.59 -4.37 3.03
C PRO A 56 -6.53 -2.86 3.32
N ASN A 57 -6.87 -2.04 2.33
CA ASN A 57 -6.63 -0.59 2.33
C ASN A 57 -7.11 0.16 3.59
N HIS A 58 -8.26 -0.22 4.15
CA HIS A 58 -8.82 0.45 5.34
C HIS A 58 -7.95 0.31 6.60
N VAL A 59 -7.02 -0.65 6.61
CA VAL A 59 -6.11 -0.89 7.74
C VAL A 59 -4.79 -0.13 7.58
N HIS A 60 -4.46 0.34 6.36
CA HIS A 60 -3.20 1.03 6.09
C HIS A 60 -2.99 2.24 6.99
N TYR A 61 -3.97 3.15 7.02
CA TYR A 61 -3.88 4.40 7.77
C TYR A 61 -3.71 4.19 9.28
N PRO A 62 -4.62 3.49 9.99
CA PRO A 62 -4.53 3.37 11.44
C PRO A 62 -3.26 2.67 11.90
N VAL A 63 -2.82 1.62 11.23
CA VAL A 63 -1.60 0.90 11.59
C VAL A 63 -0.38 1.76 11.32
N SER A 64 -0.26 2.32 10.10
CA SER A 64 0.90 3.13 9.71
C SER A 64 1.06 4.36 10.61
N LEU A 65 -0.06 5.03 10.95
CA LEU A 65 -0.05 6.18 11.85
C LEU A 65 0.46 5.81 13.25
N ALA A 66 -0.09 4.75 13.83
CA ALA A 66 0.27 4.33 15.17
C ALA A 66 1.75 3.94 15.30
N PHE A 67 2.27 3.20 14.33
CA PHE A 67 3.69 2.82 14.33
C PHE A 67 4.62 4.00 14.04
N ALA A 68 4.27 4.89 13.10
CA ALA A 68 5.06 6.10 12.85
C ALA A 68 5.13 7.01 14.08
N GLN A 69 4.00 7.20 14.78
CA GLN A 69 3.94 7.97 16.04
C GLN A 69 4.76 7.33 17.17
N ALA A 70 4.92 6.02 17.16
CA ALA A 70 5.77 5.28 18.11
C ALA A 70 7.26 5.23 17.70
N GLY A 71 7.65 5.92 16.62
CA GLY A 71 9.03 6.02 16.17
C GLY A 71 9.53 4.79 15.43
N PHE A 72 8.64 4.05 14.74
CA PHE A 72 9.04 2.98 13.83
C PHE A 72 9.02 3.46 12.37
N ASN A 73 10.00 3.04 11.60
CA ASN A 73 9.94 3.18 10.15
C ASN A 73 8.81 2.33 9.58
N VAL A 74 8.18 2.80 8.51
CA VAL A 74 7.00 2.16 7.91
C VAL A 74 7.19 1.95 6.41
N ALA A 75 6.93 0.74 5.93
CA ALA A 75 6.71 0.43 4.53
C ALA A 75 5.25 0.01 4.35
N CYS A 76 4.44 0.86 3.72
CA CYS A 76 3.02 0.62 3.54
C CYS A 76 2.70 0.29 2.08
N ASP A 77 1.81 -0.70 1.85
CA ASP A 77 1.31 -0.97 0.50
C ASP A 77 0.47 0.19 -0.05
N LYS A 78 0.38 0.23 -1.36
CA LYS A 78 -0.48 1.17 -2.10
C LYS A 78 -1.95 0.65 -2.14
N PRO A 79 -2.94 1.53 -2.24
CA PRO A 79 -2.87 2.97 -2.01
C PRO A 79 -2.57 3.28 -0.56
N LEU A 80 -1.86 4.35 -0.30
CA LEU A 80 -1.40 4.72 1.04
C LEU A 80 -2.55 4.78 2.07
N CYS A 81 -3.67 5.42 1.70
CA CYS A 81 -4.84 5.63 2.54
C CYS A 81 -6.05 6.02 1.69
N HIS A 82 -7.18 6.34 2.33
CA HIS A 82 -8.43 6.64 1.63
C HIS A 82 -8.64 8.13 1.33
N THR A 83 -8.03 9.04 2.11
CA THR A 83 -8.24 10.49 1.97
C THR A 83 -6.93 11.28 2.04
N VAL A 84 -6.98 12.51 1.52
CA VAL A 84 -5.83 13.43 1.57
C VAL A 84 -5.49 13.81 3.02
N GLU A 85 -6.50 13.99 3.87
CA GLU A 85 -6.33 14.30 5.29
C GLU A 85 -5.53 13.20 6.00
N GLN A 86 -5.88 11.92 5.75
CA GLN A 86 -5.12 10.77 6.26
C GLN A 86 -3.68 10.77 5.76
N ALA A 87 -3.46 11.09 4.48
CA ALA A 87 -2.11 11.18 3.94
C ALA A 87 -1.29 12.28 4.62
N MET A 88 -1.90 13.45 4.85
CA MET A 88 -1.24 14.55 5.55
C MET A 88 -0.93 14.23 7.02
N ASP A 89 -1.78 13.46 7.69
CA ASP A 89 -1.50 12.96 9.04
C ASP A 89 -0.29 12.03 9.06
N LEU A 90 -0.18 11.13 8.08
CA LEU A 90 0.97 10.24 7.96
C LEU A 90 2.27 11.00 7.66
N VAL A 91 2.22 12.02 6.80
CA VAL A 91 3.38 12.89 6.54
C VAL A 91 3.83 13.58 7.82
N ARG A 92 2.89 14.21 8.55
CA ARG A 92 3.21 14.86 9.82
C ARG A 92 3.81 13.89 10.83
N ALA A 93 3.20 12.71 10.99
CA ALA A 93 3.71 11.69 11.92
C ALA A 93 5.13 11.24 11.56
N ALA A 94 5.44 11.09 10.28
CA ALA A 94 6.77 10.72 9.82
C ALA A 94 7.79 11.82 10.10
N GLU A 95 7.44 13.09 9.84
CA GLU A 95 8.32 14.25 10.08
C GLU A 95 8.54 14.49 11.58
N GLU A 96 7.47 14.49 12.39
CA GLU A 96 7.53 14.76 13.83
C GLU A 96 8.32 13.71 14.62
N ASN A 97 8.35 12.47 14.13
CA ASN A 97 9.03 11.36 14.80
C ASN A 97 10.35 10.95 14.11
N ASP A 98 10.78 11.68 13.08
CA ASP A 98 12.02 11.43 12.31
C ASP A 98 12.13 9.98 11.82
N VAL A 99 11.04 9.44 11.25
CA VAL A 99 10.98 8.09 10.72
C VAL A 99 10.93 8.06 9.20
N VAL A 100 11.49 7.00 8.62
CA VAL A 100 11.39 6.75 7.18
C VAL A 100 10.03 6.13 6.89
N PHE A 101 9.29 6.77 5.99
CA PHE A 101 8.01 6.26 5.51
C PHE A 101 8.07 6.01 4.00
N ALA A 102 7.81 4.77 3.58
CA ALA A 102 7.81 4.36 2.17
C ALA A 102 6.46 3.79 1.76
N VAL A 103 6.00 4.13 0.55
CA VAL A 103 4.84 3.51 -0.10
C VAL A 103 5.34 2.58 -1.21
N THR A 104 4.88 1.31 -1.20
CA THR A 104 5.43 0.28 -2.09
C THR A 104 4.83 0.34 -3.50
N TYR A 105 5.19 1.34 -4.29
CA TYR A 105 4.91 1.38 -5.72
C TYR A 105 5.89 0.47 -6.48
N ASN A 106 5.60 -0.82 -6.51
CA ASN A 106 6.52 -1.86 -6.98
C ASN A 106 6.99 -1.69 -8.43
N TYR A 107 6.19 -1.10 -9.32
CA TYR A 107 6.56 -0.96 -10.74
C TYR A 107 7.74 -0.01 -10.95
N THR A 108 7.89 1.01 -10.14
CA THR A 108 9.07 1.91 -10.21
C THR A 108 10.36 1.22 -9.75
N GLY A 109 10.26 0.06 -9.12
CA GLY A 109 11.40 -0.79 -8.76
C GLY A 109 12.02 -1.55 -9.94
N TYR A 110 11.29 -1.73 -11.04
CA TYR A 110 11.76 -2.54 -12.16
C TYR A 110 12.94 -1.87 -12.90
N PRO A 111 13.99 -2.64 -13.26
CA PRO A 111 15.16 -2.09 -13.94
C PRO A 111 14.84 -1.35 -15.23
N MET A 112 13.91 -1.84 -16.04
CA MET A 112 13.52 -1.19 -17.29
C MET A 112 12.73 0.12 -17.08
N VAL A 113 12.02 0.26 -15.99
CA VAL A 113 11.36 1.52 -15.61
C VAL A 113 12.40 2.56 -15.19
N LYS A 114 13.42 2.16 -14.46
CA LYS A 114 14.57 3.01 -14.12
C LYS A 114 15.36 3.42 -15.37
N GLN A 115 15.54 2.49 -16.32
CA GLN A 115 16.14 2.79 -17.61
C GLN A 115 15.33 3.82 -18.40
N ALA A 116 14.00 3.66 -18.47
CA ALA A 116 13.12 4.60 -19.15
C ALA A 116 13.24 6.01 -18.55
N ARG A 117 13.26 6.13 -17.23
CA ARG A 117 13.52 7.40 -16.54
C ARG A 117 14.87 8.00 -16.94
N ALA A 118 15.93 7.22 -16.90
CA ALA A 118 17.27 7.70 -17.27
C ALA A 118 17.32 8.21 -18.72
N MET A 119 16.63 7.55 -19.66
CA MET A 119 16.54 7.99 -21.05
C MET A 119 15.81 9.35 -21.19
N VAL A 120 14.76 9.59 -20.41
CA VAL A 120 14.07 10.89 -20.37
C VAL A 120 14.99 11.94 -19.76
N GLU A 121 15.61 11.68 -18.62
CA GLU A 121 16.52 12.62 -17.93
C GLU A 121 17.74 12.99 -18.78
N ASN A 122 18.27 12.07 -19.57
CA ASN A 122 19.38 12.30 -20.51
C ASN A 122 18.93 12.99 -21.82
N GLY A 123 17.65 13.24 -22.02
CA GLY A 123 17.12 13.89 -23.24
C GLY A 123 17.12 12.97 -24.49
N GLU A 124 17.32 11.66 -24.34
CA GLU A 124 17.36 10.72 -25.47
C GLU A 124 16.03 10.65 -26.25
N LEU A 125 14.91 10.94 -25.57
CA LEU A 125 13.57 10.96 -26.17
C LEU A 125 13.13 12.36 -26.61
N GLY A 126 13.96 13.38 -26.40
CA GLY A 126 13.60 14.78 -26.62
C GLY A 126 12.56 15.29 -25.64
N GLU A 127 11.84 16.35 -26.03
CA GLU A 127 10.77 16.94 -25.22
C GLU A 127 9.53 16.02 -25.17
N ILE A 128 9.11 15.60 -23.96
CA ILE A 128 7.92 14.80 -23.77
C ILE A 128 6.67 15.67 -23.92
N ARG A 129 5.86 15.43 -24.96
CA ARG A 129 4.65 16.21 -25.27
C ARG A 129 3.35 15.50 -24.93
N LYS A 130 3.38 14.16 -24.82
CA LYS A 130 2.21 13.34 -24.51
C LYS A 130 2.66 12.06 -23.84
N VAL A 131 1.95 11.66 -22.80
CA VAL A 131 2.06 10.36 -22.15
C VAL A 131 0.72 9.65 -22.24
N ILE A 132 0.72 8.38 -22.60
CA ILE A 132 -0.44 7.50 -22.58
C ILE A 132 -0.10 6.36 -21.67
N VAL A 133 -0.94 6.12 -20.65
CA VAL A 133 -0.82 4.98 -19.75
C VAL A 133 -2.12 4.20 -19.80
N GLU A 134 -2.02 2.91 -20.11
CA GLU A 134 -3.17 2.01 -20.19
C GLU A 134 -2.93 0.81 -19.26
N TYR A 135 -3.93 0.49 -18.45
CA TYR A 135 -3.88 -0.66 -17.56
C TYR A 135 -5.21 -1.42 -17.57
N PRO A 136 -5.53 -2.14 -18.65
CA PRO A 136 -6.76 -2.92 -18.74
C PRO A 136 -6.67 -4.15 -17.81
N GLN A 137 -7.70 -4.33 -16.98
CA GLN A 137 -7.85 -5.49 -16.11
C GLN A 137 -9.18 -6.18 -16.33
N GLY A 138 -9.15 -7.49 -16.59
CA GLY A 138 -10.35 -8.30 -16.80
C GLY A 138 -10.80 -9.14 -15.60
N TRP A 139 -10.00 -9.28 -14.54
CA TRP A 139 -10.26 -10.24 -13.47
C TRP A 139 -11.51 -9.95 -12.63
N LEU A 140 -11.98 -8.70 -12.61
CA LEU A 140 -13.25 -8.28 -11.99
C LEU A 140 -14.37 -8.04 -13.02
N SER A 141 -14.24 -8.50 -14.26
CA SER A 141 -15.31 -8.44 -15.26
C SER A 141 -16.51 -9.30 -14.86
N GLU A 142 -16.29 -10.36 -14.10
CA GLU A 142 -17.29 -11.20 -13.48
C GLU A 142 -17.38 -10.95 -11.96
N ARG A 143 -18.44 -11.47 -11.32
CA ARG A 143 -18.68 -11.32 -9.87
C ARG A 143 -17.98 -12.43 -9.06
N VAL A 144 -16.68 -12.54 -9.22
CA VAL A 144 -15.87 -13.59 -8.57
C VAL A 144 -15.86 -13.50 -7.03
N GLU A 145 -16.23 -12.37 -6.46
CA GLU A 145 -16.46 -12.21 -5.02
C GLU A 145 -17.61 -13.09 -4.51
N ALA A 146 -18.63 -13.35 -5.34
CA ALA A 146 -19.74 -14.26 -5.01
C ALA A 146 -19.27 -15.71 -4.92
N ASP A 147 -18.20 -16.08 -5.59
CA ASP A 147 -17.59 -17.40 -5.56
C ASP A 147 -16.53 -17.55 -4.47
N GLY A 148 -16.44 -16.57 -3.55
CA GLY A 148 -15.52 -16.58 -2.42
C GLY A 148 -14.08 -16.18 -2.75
N GLN A 149 -13.83 -15.52 -3.89
CA GLN A 149 -12.52 -15.03 -4.23
C GLN A 149 -12.11 -13.92 -3.23
N LYS A 150 -11.17 -14.27 -2.36
CA LYS A 150 -10.77 -13.45 -1.20
C LYS A 150 -10.30 -12.03 -1.57
N GLN A 151 -9.57 -11.89 -2.67
CA GLN A 151 -9.05 -10.58 -3.09
C GLN A 151 -10.16 -9.69 -3.67
N ALA A 152 -11.18 -10.28 -4.33
CA ALA A 152 -12.32 -9.55 -4.84
C ALA A 152 -13.24 -9.09 -3.69
N SER A 153 -13.48 -9.93 -2.69
CA SER A 153 -14.44 -9.68 -1.62
C SER A 153 -14.19 -8.38 -0.84
N TRP A 154 -12.94 -7.97 -0.66
CA TRP A 154 -12.66 -6.71 0.01
C TRP A 154 -12.45 -5.54 -0.98
N ARG A 155 -11.98 -5.81 -2.23
CA ARG A 155 -11.80 -4.75 -3.26
C ARG A 155 -13.10 -4.22 -3.82
N THR A 156 -14.15 -5.03 -3.82
CA THR A 156 -15.49 -4.63 -4.27
C THR A 156 -16.32 -3.97 -3.17
N ASP A 157 -15.85 -3.98 -1.93
CA ASP A 157 -16.47 -3.29 -0.80
C ASP A 157 -15.82 -1.90 -0.60
N PRO A 158 -16.56 -0.78 -0.88
CA PRO A 158 -16.01 0.57 -0.74
C PRO A 158 -15.58 0.94 0.68
N ALA A 159 -16.15 0.29 1.72
CA ALA A 159 -15.77 0.52 3.10
C ALA A 159 -14.35 0.00 3.39
N ARG A 160 -13.90 -1.00 2.65
CA ARG A 160 -12.60 -1.65 2.81
C ARG A 160 -11.57 -1.19 1.80
N SER A 161 -11.98 -1.00 0.55
CA SER A 161 -11.08 -0.60 -0.55
C SER A 161 -10.95 0.91 -0.71
N GLY A 162 -11.89 1.69 -0.18
CA GLY A 162 -12.07 3.10 -0.46
C GLY A 162 -12.98 3.34 -1.67
N ILE A 163 -13.53 4.56 -1.77
CA ILE A 163 -14.48 4.94 -2.82
C ILE A 163 -13.86 5.07 -4.21
N ALA A 164 -12.53 5.16 -4.29
CA ALA A 164 -11.82 5.35 -5.55
C ALA A 164 -11.79 4.08 -6.44
N GLY A 165 -12.13 2.91 -5.90
CA GLY A 165 -12.24 1.66 -6.66
C GLY A 165 -11.01 1.37 -7.53
N ALA A 166 -11.23 1.14 -8.83
CA ALA A 166 -10.16 0.83 -9.78
C ALA A 166 -9.15 1.98 -9.95
N ILE A 167 -9.56 3.24 -9.76
CA ILE A 167 -8.64 4.39 -9.81
C ILE A 167 -7.65 4.34 -8.64
N GLY A 168 -8.13 4.02 -7.44
CA GLY A 168 -7.27 3.84 -6.27
C GLY A 168 -6.36 2.62 -6.40
N ASP A 169 -6.87 1.51 -6.93
CA ASP A 169 -6.11 0.27 -7.07
C ASP A 169 -5.07 0.34 -8.20
N ILE A 170 -5.45 0.81 -9.39
CA ILE A 170 -4.63 0.79 -10.62
C ILE A 170 -4.26 2.17 -11.12
N GLY A 171 -5.16 3.15 -11.05
CA GLY A 171 -4.87 4.52 -11.47
C GLY A 171 -3.71 5.14 -10.71
N SER A 172 -3.57 4.81 -9.42
CA SER A 172 -2.42 5.22 -8.60
C SER A 172 -1.07 4.71 -9.13
N HIS A 173 -1.03 3.50 -9.67
CA HIS A 173 0.16 2.98 -10.35
C HIS A 173 0.46 3.73 -11.66
N SER A 174 -0.57 4.04 -12.43
CA SER A 174 -0.45 4.76 -13.71
C SER A 174 0.11 6.16 -13.50
N GLU A 175 -0.42 6.89 -12.50
CA GLU A 175 0.06 8.20 -12.12
C GLU A 175 1.51 8.13 -11.62
N ASN A 176 1.80 7.22 -10.69
CA ASN A 176 3.14 7.06 -10.13
C ASN A 176 4.19 6.72 -11.21
N LEU A 177 3.88 5.83 -12.14
CA LEU A 177 4.77 5.50 -13.27
C LEU A 177 5.01 6.71 -14.18
N MET A 178 3.96 7.43 -14.55
CA MET A 178 4.07 8.62 -15.38
C MET A 178 4.96 9.67 -14.72
N SER A 179 4.65 10.04 -13.49
CA SER A 179 5.43 11.03 -12.72
C SER A 179 6.88 10.58 -12.52
N TYR A 180 7.10 9.30 -12.17
CA TYR A 180 8.44 8.76 -11.94
C TYR A 180 9.31 8.75 -13.18
N ILE A 181 8.77 8.33 -14.34
CA ILE A 181 9.54 8.21 -15.58
C ILE A 181 9.81 9.60 -16.18
N THR A 182 8.81 10.48 -16.18
CA THR A 182 8.87 11.73 -16.94
C THR A 182 9.22 12.95 -16.11
N GLY A 183 9.05 12.91 -14.78
CA GLY A 183 9.15 14.08 -13.91
C GLY A 183 8.00 15.07 -14.04
N LEU A 184 7.00 14.80 -14.92
CA LEU A 184 5.84 15.65 -15.12
C LEU A 184 4.87 15.56 -13.95
N GLN A 185 4.18 16.67 -13.67
CA GLN A 185 3.14 16.76 -12.65
C GLN A 185 1.79 17.08 -13.29
N ILE A 186 0.71 16.58 -12.67
CA ILE A 186 -0.65 16.88 -13.13
C ILE A 186 -1.05 18.25 -12.64
N GLU A 187 -1.35 19.18 -13.57
CA GLU A 187 -1.86 20.53 -13.24
C GLU A 187 -3.39 20.58 -13.25
N ALA A 188 -4.02 19.81 -14.11
CA ALA A 188 -5.48 19.73 -14.24
C ALA A 188 -5.89 18.34 -14.72
N LEU A 189 -7.10 17.91 -14.36
CA LEU A 189 -7.64 16.64 -14.80
C LEU A 189 -9.09 16.77 -15.29
N CYS A 190 -9.46 15.88 -16.20
CA CYS A 190 -10.83 15.59 -16.56
C CYS A 190 -11.02 14.07 -16.46
N ALA A 191 -12.11 13.63 -15.86
CA ALA A 191 -12.39 12.21 -15.66
C ALA A 191 -13.70 11.79 -16.34
N ASP A 192 -13.67 10.63 -16.98
CA ASP A 192 -14.86 9.90 -17.44
C ASP A 192 -14.83 8.53 -16.76
N ILE A 193 -15.80 8.28 -15.87
CA ILE A 193 -15.83 7.09 -15.01
C ILE A 193 -17.14 6.35 -15.20
N THR A 194 -17.05 5.08 -15.56
CA THR A 194 -18.20 4.21 -15.75
C THR A 194 -18.12 2.96 -14.87
N THR A 195 -19.22 2.64 -14.20
CA THR A 195 -19.37 1.39 -13.46
C THR A 195 -19.97 0.33 -14.36
N PHE A 196 -19.16 -0.62 -14.84
CA PHE A 196 -19.60 -1.67 -15.76
C PHE A 196 -20.39 -2.80 -15.09
N VAL A 197 -20.13 -3.08 -13.82
CA VAL A 197 -20.82 -4.15 -13.05
C VAL A 197 -21.45 -3.55 -11.80
N PRO A 198 -22.70 -3.02 -11.92
CA PRO A 198 -23.41 -2.44 -10.77
C PRO A 198 -23.93 -3.54 -9.81
N GLY A 199 -24.15 -3.16 -8.55
CA GLY A 199 -24.82 -4.03 -7.57
C GLY A 199 -24.04 -5.31 -7.26
N ARG A 200 -22.76 -5.21 -6.95
CA ARG A 200 -21.97 -6.33 -6.46
C ARG A 200 -22.41 -6.72 -5.05
N PRO A 201 -22.47 -8.03 -4.71
CA PRO A 201 -22.75 -8.47 -3.34
C PRO A 201 -21.58 -8.05 -2.41
N LEU A 202 -21.95 -7.62 -1.20
CA LEU A 202 -21.03 -7.30 -0.10
C LEU A 202 -20.96 -8.45 0.90
#